data_a9389b6a1488eba37a900f37e657b23f
#
_entry.id   a9389b6a1488eba37a900f37e657b23f
#
_cell.length_a   1.000
_cell.length_b   1.000
_cell.length_c   1.000
_cell.angle_alpha   90.00
_cell.angle_beta   90.00
_cell.angle_gamma   90.00
#
_symmetry.space_group_name_H-M   'P 1'
#
loop_
_entity.id
_entity.type
_entity.pdbx_description
1 polymer ?
#
loop_
_entity_poly.entity_id
_entity_poly.type
_entity_poly.pdbx_seq_one_letter_code
_entity_poly.pdbx_strand_id
1 'polypeptide(L)'
;MSQTKLPDWANELRARYVSGEASLFLLHGNVRDLHPWYEDDGSVRWLDLRTFLETFLTRTRDVVAYYNVSQGLCFTDRAHERAFQSTVDASRMMRGEGKLEVMPRYPSTAIPVIEDLIQNSTASSGVIIDFFEMVAPNGDVNFMSHEDRANLVSLQRWSSDPAFLATDNLVILVAEHLSEVSRRVVASPSLATIQVAFPGLPERQAFLESQDLAGVPNEMPIEVLSKVTAGLSRTQIRAILKGAKQSREPITYRSVSLRKKAIIEQECHGLVEFIAPKHDFSHVGGMERVKQDLMRVADAVKAGRRAAVPMGMIFVGPMGTGKTFVAEAFAAESGLTALKFKNFREKWVGSTEGNLEKILDLVDALGYVLLIIDEADRSLSSGESDGGTSSRVIARLK
;
A
#
# COMPACT_ATOMS: atom_id res chain seq x y z
N MET A 1 -0.94 32.41 4.80
CA MET A 1 -0.98 31.29 3.86
C MET A 1 -1.92 30.25 4.45
N SER A 2 -3.05 29.98 3.83
CA SER A 2 -3.96 28.91 4.25
C SER A 2 -3.18 27.60 4.22
N GLN A 3 -3.11 26.88 5.36
CA GLN A 3 -2.49 25.57 5.38
C GLN A 3 -3.35 24.64 4.51
N THR A 4 -2.89 24.32 3.31
CA THR A 4 -3.55 23.32 2.45
C THR A 4 -3.65 22.03 3.25
N LYS A 5 -4.85 21.56 3.50
CA LYS A 5 -5.08 20.29 4.19
C LYS A 5 -4.54 19.18 3.28
N LEU A 6 -3.63 18.39 3.78
CA LEU A 6 -3.00 17.28 3.06
C LEU A 6 -3.37 15.96 3.74
N PRO A 7 -3.39 14.83 3.01
CA PRO A 7 -3.47 13.52 3.63
C PRO A 7 -2.24 13.24 4.50
N ASP A 8 -2.38 12.35 5.49
CA ASP A 8 -1.36 12.12 6.53
C ASP A 8 0.02 11.76 5.95
N TRP A 9 0.08 10.88 4.96
CA TRP A 9 1.33 10.51 4.29
C TRP A 9 2.01 11.71 3.59
N ALA A 10 1.23 12.62 3.01
CA ALA A 10 1.78 13.82 2.35
C ALA A 10 2.22 14.89 3.36
N ASN A 11 1.54 14.97 4.52
CA ASN A 11 1.98 15.79 5.65
C ASN A 11 3.31 15.26 6.22
N GLU A 12 3.44 13.94 6.35
CA GLU A 12 4.68 13.29 6.80
C GLU A 12 5.83 13.58 5.83
N LEU A 13 5.61 13.38 4.52
CA LEU A 13 6.59 13.70 3.49
C LEU A 13 7.04 15.16 3.61
N ARG A 14 6.09 16.09 3.66
CA ARG A 14 6.39 17.51 3.78
C ARG A 14 7.17 17.84 5.06
N ALA A 15 6.78 17.25 6.19
CA ALA A 15 7.43 17.51 7.46
C ALA A 15 8.89 17.05 7.47
N ARG A 16 9.16 15.83 6.99
CA ARG A 16 10.52 15.27 6.89
C ARG A 16 11.39 16.02 5.88
N TYR A 17 10.80 16.45 4.77
CA TYR A 17 11.52 17.26 3.79
C TYR A 17 11.90 18.65 4.35
N VAL A 18 10.94 19.36 4.95
CA VAL A 18 11.17 20.70 5.52
C VAL A 18 12.14 20.68 6.71
N SER A 19 12.14 19.59 7.49
CA SER A 19 13.13 19.41 8.57
C SER A 19 14.55 19.08 8.08
N GLY A 20 14.72 18.83 6.77
CA GLY A 20 16.00 18.40 6.21
C GLY A 20 16.38 16.96 6.55
N GLU A 21 15.43 16.15 7.01
CA GLU A 21 15.66 14.73 7.33
C GLU A 21 15.97 13.91 6.08
N ALA A 22 15.24 14.16 4.98
CA ALA A 22 15.44 13.46 3.72
C ALA A 22 15.06 14.33 2.52
N SER A 23 15.73 14.08 1.39
CA SER A 23 15.39 14.57 0.05
C SER A 23 14.99 13.43 -0.90
N LEU A 24 15.15 12.18 -0.47
CA LEU A 24 14.79 10.97 -1.19
C LEU A 24 13.74 10.21 -0.39
N PHE A 25 12.55 10.00 -1.00
CA PHE A 25 11.41 9.34 -0.37
C PHE A 25 10.96 8.14 -1.15
N LEU A 26 10.50 7.09 -0.47
CA LEU A 26 9.85 5.92 -1.06
C LEU A 26 8.43 5.79 -0.49
N LEU A 27 7.44 6.04 -1.34
CA LEU A 27 6.04 5.80 -1.05
C LEU A 27 5.68 4.38 -1.42
N HIS A 28 5.01 3.65 -0.51
CA HIS A 28 4.59 2.27 -0.75
C HIS A 28 3.23 1.96 -0.14
N GLY A 29 2.63 0.82 -0.49
CA GLY A 29 1.32 0.38 -0.01
C GLY A 29 0.18 0.76 -0.96
N ASN A 30 -0.86 1.43 -0.46
CA ASN A 30 -2.05 1.77 -1.25
C ASN A 30 -1.83 2.96 -2.23
N VAL A 31 -0.73 2.92 -2.98
CA VAL A 31 -0.29 3.99 -3.89
C VAL A 31 -1.15 4.12 -5.16
N ARG A 32 -1.98 3.11 -5.47
CA ARG A 32 -2.88 3.13 -6.64
C ARG A 32 -4.30 3.61 -6.31
N ASP A 33 -4.47 4.21 -5.13
CA ASP A 33 -5.76 4.76 -4.69
C ASP A 33 -5.94 6.22 -5.10
N LEU A 34 -7.08 6.76 -4.72
CA LEU A 34 -7.43 8.18 -4.84
C LEU A 34 -7.04 8.92 -3.57
N HIS A 35 -6.53 10.13 -3.75
CA HIS A 35 -6.10 10.99 -2.66
C HIS A 35 -6.89 12.30 -2.67
N PRO A 36 -7.30 12.82 -1.48
CA PRO A 36 -8.05 14.06 -1.39
C PRO A 36 -7.12 15.25 -1.68
N TRP A 37 -7.51 16.06 -2.62
CA TRP A 37 -6.93 17.36 -2.88
C TRP A 37 -7.93 18.43 -2.50
N TYR A 38 -7.58 19.27 -1.55
CA TYR A 38 -8.44 20.34 -1.05
C TYR A 38 -8.16 21.62 -1.83
N GLU A 39 -9.18 22.11 -2.53
CA GLU A 39 -9.12 23.39 -3.24
C GLU A 39 -9.32 24.57 -2.28
N ASP A 40 -8.96 25.77 -2.73
CA ASP A 40 -9.05 26.99 -1.92
C ASP A 40 -10.50 27.37 -1.58
N ASP A 41 -11.49 26.93 -2.37
CA ASP A 41 -12.92 27.10 -2.12
C ASP A 41 -13.52 26.10 -1.12
N GLY A 42 -12.69 25.20 -0.59
CA GLY A 42 -13.08 24.15 0.34
C GLY A 42 -13.63 22.89 -0.33
N SER A 43 -13.73 22.85 -1.64
CA SER A 43 -14.10 21.65 -2.37
C SER A 43 -12.98 20.60 -2.34
N VAL A 44 -13.35 19.34 -2.51
CA VAL A 44 -12.40 18.21 -2.52
C VAL A 44 -12.41 17.52 -3.88
N ARG A 45 -11.25 17.49 -4.52
CA ARG A 45 -11.02 16.68 -5.71
C ARG A 45 -10.31 15.40 -5.31
N TRP A 46 -10.67 14.30 -5.96
CA TRP A 46 -10.04 12.99 -5.73
C TRP A 46 -9.11 12.67 -6.88
N LEU A 47 -7.82 12.73 -6.61
CA LEU A 47 -6.76 12.57 -7.62
C LEU A 47 -6.07 11.23 -7.42
N ASP A 48 -5.64 10.60 -8.52
CA ASP A 48 -4.65 9.53 -8.44
C ASP A 48 -3.30 10.07 -7.90
N LEU A 49 -2.44 9.17 -7.42
CA LEU A 49 -1.19 9.58 -6.76
C LEU A 49 -0.28 10.40 -7.67
N ARG A 50 -0.17 10.03 -8.95
CA ARG A 50 0.64 10.77 -9.91
C ARG A 50 0.14 12.22 -10.02
N THR A 51 -1.13 12.40 -10.36
CA THR A 51 -1.75 13.73 -10.49
C THR A 51 -1.66 14.53 -9.20
N PHE A 52 -1.82 13.86 -8.04
CA PHE A 52 -1.65 14.51 -6.74
C PHE A 52 -0.22 15.03 -6.56
N LEU A 53 0.80 14.18 -6.78
CA LEU A 53 2.21 14.56 -6.61
C LEU A 53 2.64 15.64 -7.62
N GLU A 54 2.22 15.51 -8.88
CA GLU A 54 2.47 16.54 -9.90
C GLU A 54 1.87 17.89 -9.46
N THR A 55 0.61 17.91 -9.03
CA THR A 55 -0.07 19.12 -8.54
C THR A 55 0.60 19.69 -7.29
N PHE A 56 1.06 18.83 -6.39
CA PHE A 56 1.75 19.21 -5.16
C PHE A 56 3.11 19.86 -5.46
N LEU A 57 3.90 19.26 -6.35
CA LEU A 57 5.26 19.70 -6.67
C LEU A 57 5.27 20.94 -7.55
N THR A 58 4.37 21.06 -8.54
CA THR A 58 4.31 22.24 -9.44
C THR A 58 4.04 23.56 -8.73
N ARG A 59 3.52 23.51 -7.50
CA ARG A 59 3.32 24.73 -6.67
C ARG A 59 4.63 25.30 -6.11
N THR A 60 5.70 24.49 -6.05
CA THR A 60 6.91 24.83 -5.30
C THR A 60 8.20 24.53 -6.04
N ARG A 61 8.14 23.91 -7.23
CA ARG A 61 9.31 23.45 -8.01
C ARG A 61 9.34 24.09 -9.38
N ASP A 62 10.53 24.46 -9.81
CA ASP A 62 10.76 25.00 -11.15
C ASP A 62 10.68 23.90 -12.20
N VAL A 63 11.11 22.69 -11.84
CA VAL A 63 11.09 21.50 -12.70
C VAL A 63 10.38 20.37 -12.01
N VAL A 64 9.33 19.82 -12.64
CA VAL A 64 8.66 18.59 -12.20
C VAL A 64 8.76 17.55 -13.32
N ALA A 65 9.43 16.44 -13.04
CA ALA A 65 9.60 15.34 -13.97
C ALA A 65 8.99 14.05 -13.41
N TYR A 66 8.35 13.29 -14.26
CA TYR A 66 7.82 11.97 -13.96
C TYR A 66 8.52 10.94 -14.83
N TYR A 67 8.87 9.81 -14.24
CA TYR A 67 9.53 8.71 -14.94
C TYR A 67 8.88 7.37 -14.60
N ASN A 68 8.68 6.53 -15.59
CA ASN A 68 8.50 5.10 -15.43
C ASN A 68 9.13 4.35 -16.63
N VAL A 69 9.39 3.06 -16.45
CA VAL A 69 10.08 2.22 -17.46
C VAL A 69 9.32 2.07 -18.79
N SER A 70 8.01 2.28 -18.80
CA SER A 70 7.16 2.15 -19.98
C SER A 70 7.13 3.43 -20.82
N GLN A 71 6.98 4.58 -20.18
CA GLN A 71 6.80 5.87 -20.84
C GLN A 71 8.13 6.63 -21.02
N GLY A 72 9.12 6.36 -20.14
CA GLY A 72 10.32 7.18 -20.02
C GLY A 72 10.05 8.46 -19.22
N LEU A 73 10.86 9.49 -19.43
CA LEU A 73 10.66 10.81 -18.82
C LEU A 73 9.47 11.53 -19.46
N CYS A 74 8.57 12.02 -18.60
CA CYS A 74 7.38 12.77 -18.94
C CYS A 74 7.28 14.02 -18.08
N PHE A 75 6.53 15.02 -18.54
CA PHE A 75 6.38 16.30 -17.86
C PHE A 75 4.89 16.68 -17.81
N THR A 76 4.51 17.47 -16.81
CA THR A 76 3.13 17.95 -16.64
C THR A 76 2.74 18.88 -17.79
N ASP A 77 3.69 19.71 -18.22
CA ASP A 77 3.50 20.65 -19.33
C ASP A 77 4.85 20.97 -20.03
N ARG A 78 4.76 21.74 -21.13
CA ARG A 78 5.93 22.15 -21.91
C ARG A 78 6.84 23.13 -21.17
N ALA A 79 6.40 23.82 -20.14
CA ALA A 79 7.23 24.72 -19.38
C ALA A 79 8.24 23.93 -18.54
N HIS A 80 7.74 22.91 -17.81
CA HIS A 80 8.59 22.00 -17.05
C HIS A 80 9.54 21.19 -17.94
N GLU A 81 9.09 20.75 -19.13
CA GLU A 81 9.95 20.08 -20.12
C GLU A 81 11.12 20.97 -20.57
N ARG A 82 10.85 22.23 -20.91
CA ARG A 82 11.89 23.19 -21.32
C ARG A 82 12.85 23.52 -20.17
N ALA A 83 12.33 23.73 -18.97
CA ALA A 83 13.14 23.97 -17.79
C ALA A 83 14.06 22.80 -17.48
N PHE A 84 13.55 21.57 -17.56
CA PHE A 84 14.32 20.35 -17.46
C PHE A 84 15.45 20.30 -18.50
N GLN A 85 15.09 20.46 -19.78
CA GLN A 85 16.07 20.43 -20.88
C GLN A 85 17.18 21.45 -20.67
N SER A 86 16.81 22.69 -20.31
CA SER A 86 17.77 23.76 -20.07
C SER A 86 18.72 23.45 -18.91
N THR A 87 18.18 22.91 -17.81
CA THR A 87 18.94 22.59 -16.61
C THR A 87 19.92 21.43 -16.87
N VAL A 88 19.45 20.36 -17.51
CA VAL A 88 20.27 19.19 -17.84
C VAL A 88 21.32 19.53 -18.86
N ASP A 89 20.98 20.28 -19.92
CA ASP A 89 21.96 20.72 -20.94
C ASP A 89 23.08 21.56 -20.32
N ALA A 90 22.76 22.47 -19.39
CA ALA A 90 23.76 23.25 -18.69
C ALA A 90 24.72 22.36 -17.86
N SER A 91 24.17 21.39 -17.09
CA SER A 91 24.97 20.44 -16.31
C SER A 91 25.92 19.61 -17.22
N ARG A 92 25.40 19.09 -18.33
CA ARG A 92 26.15 18.28 -19.29
C ARG A 92 27.26 19.06 -19.99
N MET A 93 26.94 20.30 -20.38
CA MET A 93 27.96 21.19 -21.02
C MET A 93 29.11 21.52 -20.06
N MET A 94 28.85 21.72 -18.77
CA MET A 94 29.90 21.95 -17.77
C MET A 94 30.85 20.75 -17.64
N ARG A 95 30.39 19.53 -17.93
CA ARG A 95 31.22 18.32 -17.98
C ARG A 95 31.85 18.05 -19.33
N GLY A 96 31.65 18.92 -20.32
CA GLY A 96 32.15 18.73 -21.69
C GLY A 96 31.35 17.73 -22.52
N GLU A 97 30.14 17.39 -22.08
CA GLU A 97 29.22 16.52 -22.80
C GLU A 97 28.32 17.34 -23.75
N GLY A 98 27.77 16.69 -24.77
CA GLY A 98 26.80 17.33 -25.68
C GLY A 98 25.43 17.51 -25.02
N LYS A 99 24.55 18.31 -25.66
CA LYS A 99 23.16 18.46 -25.24
C LYS A 99 22.42 17.14 -25.26
N LEU A 100 21.33 17.07 -24.48
CA LEU A 100 20.44 15.94 -24.51
C LEU A 100 19.56 15.99 -25.77
N GLU A 101 19.88 15.15 -26.76
CA GLU A 101 19.17 15.15 -28.05
C GLU A 101 17.85 14.36 -28.00
N VAL A 102 17.79 13.32 -27.17
CA VAL A 102 16.63 12.42 -27.07
C VAL A 102 16.28 12.20 -25.61
N MET A 103 14.99 12.33 -25.26
CA MET A 103 14.50 12.03 -23.91
C MET A 103 14.72 10.55 -23.59
N PRO A 104 15.39 10.23 -22.47
CA PRO A 104 15.71 8.87 -22.12
C PRO A 104 14.46 8.09 -21.71
N ARG A 105 14.42 6.83 -22.15
CA ARG A 105 13.31 5.93 -21.86
C ARG A 105 13.73 4.80 -20.94
N TYR A 106 14.89 4.21 -21.17
CA TYR A 106 15.36 3.08 -20.37
C TYR A 106 16.00 3.54 -19.06
N PRO A 107 15.92 2.77 -17.97
CA PRO A 107 16.53 3.14 -16.68
C PRO A 107 18.01 3.49 -16.80
N SER A 108 18.79 2.71 -17.57
CA SER A 108 20.23 2.93 -17.78
C SER A 108 20.57 4.28 -18.41
N THR A 109 19.65 4.87 -19.15
CA THR A 109 19.82 6.21 -19.75
C THR A 109 19.11 7.30 -18.97
N ALA A 110 18.00 6.99 -18.30
CA ALA A 110 17.21 7.97 -17.54
C ALA A 110 17.85 8.33 -16.19
N ILE A 111 18.36 7.33 -15.46
CA ILE A 111 18.96 7.55 -14.14
C ILE A 111 20.13 8.55 -14.18
N PRO A 112 21.10 8.46 -15.12
CA PRO A 112 22.15 9.46 -15.22
C PRO A 112 21.64 10.87 -15.52
N VAL A 113 20.61 11.01 -16.37
CA VAL A 113 20.03 12.31 -16.72
C VAL A 113 19.22 12.89 -15.54
N ILE A 114 18.54 12.04 -14.79
CA ILE A 114 17.88 12.45 -13.53
C ILE A 114 18.93 12.91 -12.51
N GLU A 115 20.08 12.22 -12.44
CA GLU A 115 21.19 12.61 -11.56
C GLU A 115 21.73 14.00 -11.93
N ASP A 116 21.87 14.30 -13.21
CA ASP A 116 22.26 15.64 -13.70
C ASP A 116 21.28 16.73 -13.22
N LEU A 117 20.00 16.43 -13.19
CA LEU A 117 18.96 17.33 -12.70
C LEU A 117 19.03 17.53 -11.18
N ILE A 118 19.06 16.44 -10.41
CA ILE A 118 18.96 16.51 -8.94
C ILE A 118 20.21 17.06 -8.26
N GLN A 119 21.36 16.98 -8.91
CA GLN A 119 22.61 17.60 -8.44
C GLN A 119 22.72 19.08 -8.79
N ASN A 120 21.82 19.57 -9.65
CA ASN A 120 21.83 20.99 -10.05
C ASN A 120 21.21 21.86 -8.95
N SER A 121 21.91 22.92 -8.57
CA SER A 121 21.47 23.87 -7.53
C SER A 121 20.83 25.15 -8.08
N THR A 122 20.76 25.31 -9.41
CA THR A 122 20.24 26.55 -10.03
C THR A 122 18.73 26.55 -10.20
N ALA A 123 18.11 25.36 -10.23
CA ALA A 123 16.66 25.19 -10.32
C ALA A 123 16.20 24.17 -9.28
N SER A 124 15.11 24.47 -8.60
CA SER A 124 14.48 23.51 -7.69
C SER A 124 13.73 22.44 -8.48
N SER A 125 14.00 21.17 -8.22
CA SER A 125 13.40 20.08 -8.97
C SER A 125 12.64 19.07 -8.07
N GLY A 126 11.57 18.52 -8.62
CA GLY A 126 10.85 17.39 -8.07
C GLY A 126 10.76 16.26 -9.09
N VAL A 127 11.29 15.10 -8.76
CA VAL A 127 11.29 13.93 -9.64
C VAL A 127 10.43 12.83 -9.02
N ILE A 128 9.48 12.29 -9.79
CA ILE A 128 8.65 11.17 -9.42
C ILE A 128 9.07 9.96 -10.24
N ILE A 129 9.51 8.88 -9.59
CA ILE A 129 9.85 7.61 -10.25
C ILE A 129 8.82 6.58 -9.83
N ASP A 130 7.90 6.26 -10.75
CA ASP A 130 6.81 5.32 -10.51
C ASP A 130 7.15 3.90 -10.99
N PHE A 131 6.46 2.89 -10.44
CA PHE A 131 6.81 1.46 -10.63
C PHE A 131 8.28 1.20 -10.28
N PHE A 132 8.70 1.74 -9.13
CA PHE A 132 10.11 1.73 -8.76
C PHE A 132 10.67 0.33 -8.55
N GLU A 133 9.84 -0.65 -8.21
CA GLU A 133 10.17 -2.08 -8.17
C GLU A 133 10.68 -2.62 -9.53
N MET A 134 10.28 -1.97 -10.64
CA MET A 134 10.78 -2.32 -11.97
C MET A 134 12.10 -1.64 -12.33
N VAL A 135 12.49 -0.61 -11.58
CA VAL A 135 13.76 0.12 -11.74
C VAL A 135 14.84 -0.47 -10.84
N ALA A 136 14.45 -0.87 -9.65
CA ALA A 136 15.33 -1.41 -8.61
C ALA A 136 14.71 -2.67 -7.97
N PRO A 137 14.55 -3.76 -8.73
CA PRO A 137 13.90 -4.97 -8.23
C PRO A 137 14.67 -5.63 -7.11
N ASN A 138 13.93 -6.26 -6.19
CA ASN A 138 14.53 -7.14 -5.19
C ASN A 138 14.96 -8.45 -5.85
N GLY A 139 16.21 -8.85 -5.66
CA GLY A 139 16.75 -10.06 -6.26
C GLY A 139 18.20 -10.31 -5.86
N ASP A 140 18.72 -11.50 -6.23
CA ASP A 140 20.13 -11.81 -6.04
C ASP A 140 20.96 -11.07 -7.11
N VAL A 141 21.91 -10.27 -6.64
CA VAL A 141 22.84 -9.49 -7.49
C VAL A 141 23.58 -10.36 -8.52
N ASN A 142 23.78 -11.64 -8.21
CA ASN A 142 24.45 -12.56 -9.15
C ASN A 142 23.66 -12.82 -10.43
N PHE A 143 22.33 -12.70 -10.37
CA PHE A 143 21.44 -12.89 -11.52
C PHE A 143 20.99 -11.59 -12.18
N MET A 144 21.40 -10.43 -11.63
CA MET A 144 21.08 -9.12 -12.22
C MET A 144 21.95 -8.83 -13.42
N SER A 145 21.39 -8.12 -14.40
CA SER A 145 22.13 -7.58 -15.54
C SER A 145 23.18 -6.56 -15.07
N HIS A 146 24.13 -6.24 -15.94
CA HIS A 146 25.11 -5.18 -15.66
C HIS A 146 24.40 -3.82 -15.48
N GLU A 147 23.36 -3.55 -16.27
CA GLU A 147 22.58 -2.31 -16.20
C GLU A 147 21.82 -2.19 -14.89
N ASP A 148 21.15 -3.26 -14.43
CA ASP A 148 20.44 -3.25 -13.15
C ASP A 148 21.39 -2.99 -11.98
N ARG A 149 22.58 -3.59 -12.01
CA ARG A 149 23.61 -3.33 -10.99
C ARG A 149 24.08 -1.88 -10.99
N ALA A 150 24.31 -1.30 -12.18
CA ALA A 150 24.70 0.09 -12.32
C ALA A 150 23.61 1.04 -11.80
N ASN A 151 22.33 0.77 -12.14
CA ASN A 151 21.19 1.52 -11.65
C ASN A 151 21.09 1.46 -10.11
N LEU A 152 21.24 0.28 -9.51
CA LEU A 152 21.24 0.13 -8.07
C LEU A 152 22.35 0.93 -7.38
N VAL A 153 23.55 0.93 -7.94
CA VAL A 153 24.67 1.70 -7.38
C VAL A 153 24.40 3.20 -7.45
N SER A 154 23.85 3.69 -8.57
CA SER A 154 23.48 5.11 -8.72
C SER A 154 22.42 5.51 -7.69
N LEU A 155 21.36 4.71 -7.54
CA LEU A 155 20.28 4.97 -6.58
C LEU A 155 20.76 4.95 -5.12
N GLN A 156 21.66 4.01 -4.77
CA GLN A 156 22.29 4.00 -3.44
C GLN A 156 23.15 5.24 -3.22
N ARG A 157 23.89 5.66 -4.25
CA ARG A 157 24.75 6.84 -4.18
C ARG A 157 23.94 8.12 -3.95
N TRP A 158 22.78 8.28 -4.57
CA TRP A 158 21.92 9.45 -4.36
C TRP A 158 21.58 9.70 -2.89
N SER A 159 21.35 8.64 -2.12
CA SER A 159 21.02 8.75 -0.69
C SER A 159 22.15 9.31 0.18
N SER A 160 23.41 9.30 -0.32
CA SER A 160 24.59 9.77 0.40
C SER A 160 25.39 10.83 -0.36
N ASP A 161 24.89 11.29 -1.50
CA ASP A 161 25.59 12.28 -2.34
C ASP A 161 25.47 13.69 -1.76
N PRO A 162 26.60 14.30 -1.31
CA PRO A 162 26.56 15.65 -0.76
C PRO A 162 26.07 16.70 -1.76
N ALA A 163 26.31 16.49 -3.07
CA ALA A 163 25.85 17.41 -4.10
C ALA A 163 24.33 17.44 -4.17
N PHE A 164 23.67 16.28 -4.13
CA PHE A 164 22.20 16.19 -4.07
C PHE A 164 21.63 16.70 -2.74
N LEU A 165 22.20 16.26 -1.61
CA LEU A 165 21.70 16.62 -0.27
C LEU A 165 21.86 18.12 0.06
N ALA A 166 22.74 18.82 -0.63
CA ALA A 166 22.92 20.27 -0.48
C ALA A 166 21.97 21.10 -1.36
N THR A 167 21.19 20.46 -2.24
CA THR A 167 20.24 21.14 -3.14
C THR A 167 18.83 21.19 -2.52
N ASP A 168 17.96 22.05 -3.07
CA ASP A 168 16.52 22.05 -2.77
C ASP A 168 15.79 21.14 -3.79
N ASN A 169 16.32 19.95 -4.03
CA ASN A 169 15.74 18.98 -4.94
C ASN A 169 15.11 17.82 -4.16
N LEU A 170 14.07 17.22 -4.74
CA LEU A 170 13.26 16.18 -4.13
C LEU A 170 13.05 15.02 -5.11
N VAL A 171 13.30 13.79 -4.65
CA VAL A 171 12.99 12.59 -5.41
C VAL A 171 11.98 11.75 -4.66
N ILE A 172 10.88 11.39 -5.32
CA ILE A 172 9.81 10.55 -4.78
C ILE A 172 9.77 9.27 -5.61
N LEU A 173 10.14 8.18 -4.99
CA LEU A 173 10.04 6.82 -5.52
C LEU A 173 8.68 6.26 -5.15
N VAL A 174 8.00 5.56 -6.06
CA VAL A 174 6.68 4.98 -5.80
C VAL A 174 6.70 3.51 -6.17
N ALA A 175 6.39 2.65 -5.20
CA ALA A 175 6.28 1.20 -5.36
C ALA A 175 5.02 0.67 -4.67
N GLU A 176 4.43 -0.41 -5.17
CA GLU A 176 3.27 -1.01 -4.49
C GLU A 176 3.70 -1.78 -3.25
N HIS A 177 4.79 -2.54 -3.34
CA HIS A 177 5.28 -3.39 -2.27
C HIS A 177 6.74 -3.08 -1.95
N LEU A 178 7.01 -2.76 -0.69
CA LEU A 178 8.36 -2.48 -0.22
C LEU A 178 9.28 -3.71 -0.38
N SER A 179 8.74 -4.90 -0.22
CA SER A 179 9.45 -6.18 -0.36
C SER A 179 9.93 -6.47 -1.79
N GLU A 180 9.32 -5.87 -2.81
CA GLU A 180 9.71 -6.02 -4.21
C GLU A 180 10.84 -5.07 -4.61
N VAL A 181 11.08 -4.03 -3.82
CA VAL A 181 12.18 -3.08 -4.01
C VAL A 181 13.47 -3.64 -3.42
N SER A 182 14.58 -3.42 -4.10
CA SER A 182 15.92 -3.84 -3.65
C SER A 182 16.20 -3.41 -2.21
N ARG A 183 16.47 -4.39 -1.34
CA ARG A 183 16.82 -4.14 0.07
C ARG A 183 18.01 -3.21 0.23
N ARG A 184 18.92 -3.19 -0.74
CA ARG A 184 20.09 -2.30 -0.72
C ARG A 184 19.71 -0.84 -0.83
N VAL A 185 18.67 -0.53 -1.62
CA VAL A 185 18.15 0.82 -1.75
C VAL A 185 17.31 1.19 -0.52
N VAL A 186 16.42 0.29 -0.11
CA VAL A 186 15.55 0.51 1.07
C VAL A 186 16.35 0.73 2.37
N ALA A 187 17.48 0.05 2.52
CA ALA A 187 18.36 0.19 3.69
C ALA A 187 19.27 1.44 3.63
N SER A 188 19.13 2.30 2.62
CA SER A 188 19.96 3.51 2.49
C SER A 188 19.62 4.53 3.59
N PRO A 189 20.62 5.11 4.26
CA PRO A 189 20.42 5.92 5.48
C PRO A 189 19.56 7.17 5.28
N SER A 190 19.62 7.79 4.10
CA SER A 190 18.90 9.04 3.79
C SER A 190 17.66 8.82 2.92
N LEU A 191 17.22 7.56 2.75
CA LEU A 191 15.95 7.23 2.14
C LEU A 191 14.87 7.18 3.22
N ALA A 192 13.87 8.03 3.13
CA ALA A 192 12.71 7.97 4.01
C ALA A 192 11.59 7.14 3.38
N THR A 193 11.18 6.06 4.03
CA THR A 193 10.03 5.26 3.59
C THR A 193 8.75 5.78 4.25
N ILE A 194 7.68 5.91 3.46
CA ILE A 194 6.36 6.36 3.92
C ILE A 194 5.31 5.42 3.38
N GLN A 195 4.53 4.84 4.28
CA GLN A 195 3.41 3.98 3.91
C GLN A 195 2.18 4.81 3.56
N VAL A 196 1.63 4.58 2.37
CA VAL A 196 0.32 5.07 1.97
C VAL A 196 -0.72 4.05 2.42
N ALA A 197 -1.34 4.29 3.55
CA ALA A 197 -2.30 3.36 4.15
C ALA A 197 -3.64 3.33 3.39
N PHE A 198 -4.40 2.24 3.55
CA PHE A 198 -5.81 2.21 3.16
C PHE A 198 -6.60 3.26 3.94
N PRO A 199 -7.71 3.79 3.37
CA PRO A 199 -8.49 4.83 4.03
C PRO A 199 -9.09 4.32 5.35
N GLY A 200 -8.90 5.09 6.42
CA GLY A 200 -9.54 4.89 7.71
C GLY A 200 -11.05 5.17 7.68
N LEU A 201 -11.77 4.92 8.78
CA LEU A 201 -13.21 5.14 8.84
C LEU A 201 -13.61 6.59 8.52
N PRO A 202 -12.97 7.64 9.12
CA PRO A 202 -13.30 9.04 8.81
C PRO A 202 -13.04 9.40 7.34
N GLU A 203 -11.96 8.88 6.78
CA GLU A 203 -11.59 9.14 5.38
C GLU A 203 -12.55 8.49 4.39
N ARG A 204 -13.01 7.25 4.66
CA ARG A 204 -14.04 6.58 3.86
C ARG A 204 -15.37 7.32 3.95
N GLN A 205 -15.74 7.79 5.13
CA GLN A 205 -16.95 8.58 5.31
C GLN A 205 -16.88 9.87 4.50
N ALA A 206 -15.80 10.65 4.61
CA ALA A 206 -15.61 11.87 3.83
C ALA A 206 -15.60 11.61 2.31
N PHE A 207 -15.01 10.48 1.88
CA PHE A 207 -15.06 10.07 0.49
C PHE A 207 -16.49 9.80 0.02
N LEU A 208 -17.26 9.01 0.79
CA LEU A 208 -18.64 8.65 0.46
C LEU A 208 -19.56 9.88 0.43
N GLU A 209 -19.40 10.82 1.36
CA GLU A 209 -20.14 12.09 1.41
C GLU A 209 -19.90 12.96 0.18
N SER A 210 -18.70 12.87 -0.41
CA SER A 210 -18.33 13.60 -1.62
C SER A 210 -18.84 12.97 -2.92
N GLN A 211 -19.35 11.72 -2.86
CA GLN A 211 -19.82 11.03 -4.08
C GLN A 211 -21.27 11.42 -4.41
N ASP A 212 -21.53 11.63 -5.69
CA ASP A 212 -22.90 11.81 -6.19
C ASP A 212 -23.65 10.45 -6.18
N LEU A 213 -24.45 10.27 -5.14
CA LEU A 213 -25.34 9.11 -4.98
C LEU A 213 -26.76 9.38 -5.53
N ALA A 214 -27.00 10.50 -6.22
CA ALA A 214 -28.32 10.81 -6.78
C ALA A 214 -28.76 9.73 -7.77
N GLY A 215 -29.96 9.23 -7.57
CA GLY A 215 -30.56 8.18 -8.42
C GLY A 215 -30.05 6.76 -8.14
N VAL A 216 -29.21 6.55 -7.12
CA VAL A 216 -28.86 5.22 -6.64
C VAL A 216 -29.73 4.89 -5.44
N PRO A 217 -30.59 3.85 -5.48
CA PRO A 217 -31.32 3.41 -4.30
C PRO A 217 -30.31 2.97 -3.22
N ASN A 218 -30.23 3.72 -2.14
CA ASN A 218 -29.34 3.42 -1.04
C ASN A 218 -30.18 3.16 0.22
N GLU A 219 -30.12 1.93 0.73
CA GLU A 219 -30.84 1.51 1.93
C GLU A 219 -30.03 1.72 3.22
N MET A 220 -28.76 2.15 3.09
CA MET A 220 -27.86 2.29 4.23
C MET A 220 -27.45 3.75 4.43
N PRO A 221 -27.44 4.26 5.69
CA PRO A 221 -26.75 5.50 6.02
C PRO A 221 -25.26 5.45 5.65
N ILE A 222 -24.68 6.60 5.31
CA ILE A 222 -23.26 6.71 4.93
C ILE A 222 -22.34 6.17 6.04
N GLU A 223 -22.69 6.37 7.29
CA GLU A 223 -21.96 5.88 8.46
C GLU A 223 -21.90 4.34 8.51
N VAL A 224 -22.97 3.66 8.08
CA VAL A 224 -23.00 2.21 7.97
C VAL A 224 -22.21 1.74 6.77
N LEU A 225 -22.41 2.40 5.63
CA LEU A 225 -21.67 2.10 4.38
C LEU A 225 -20.17 2.27 4.57
N SER A 226 -19.72 3.32 5.29
CA SER A 226 -18.30 3.55 5.60
C SER A 226 -17.69 2.45 6.46
N LYS A 227 -18.47 1.83 7.36
CA LYS A 227 -18.04 0.67 8.18
C LYS A 227 -17.95 -0.59 7.34
N VAL A 228 -18.97 -0.87 6.52
CA VAL A 228 -19.01 -2.08 5.69
C VAL A 228 -17.88 -2.09 4.64
N THR A 229 -17.48 -0.93 4.15
CA THR A 229 -16.38 -0.78 3.16
C THR A 229 -14.98 -0.78 3.78
N ALA A 230 -14.81 -1.11 5.07
CA ALA A 230 -13.49 -1.27 5.68
C ALA A 230 -12.61 -2.24 4.88
N GLY A 231 -11.33 -1.90 4.69
CA GLY A 231 -10.36 -2.68 3.91
C GLY A 231 -10.45 -2.48 2.40
N LEU A 232 -11.33 -1.59 1.91
CA LEU A 232 -11.37 -1.23 0.50
C LEU A 232 -10.70 0.12 0.25
N SER A 233 -10.00 0.23 -0.88
CA SER A 233 -9.51 1.50 -1.40
C SER A 233 -10.66 2.38 -1.87
N ARG A 234 -10.45 3.69 -1.97
CA ARG A 234 -11.45 4.63 -2.52
C ARG A 234 -11.81 4.31 -3.97
N THR A 235 -10.83 3.84 -4.73
CA THR A 235 -11.04 3.37 -6.10
C THR A 235 -12.01 2.19 -6.15
N GLN A 236 -11.87 1.22 -5.25
CA GLN A 236 -12.76 0.05 -5.15
C GLN A 236 -14.16 0.45 -4.67
N ILE A 237 -14.24 1.32 -3.66
CA ILE A 237 -15.52 1.88 -3.20
C ILE A 237 -16.24 2.58 -4.35
N ARG A 238 -15.54 3.43 -5.11
CA ARG A 238 -16.10 4.11 -6.28
C ARG A 238 -16.58 3.12 -7.35
N ALA A 239 -15.86 2.03 -7.58
CA ALA A 239 -16.27 0.98 -8.51
C ALA A 239 -17.56 0.29 -8.07
N ILE A 240 -17.73 0.00 -6.76
CA ILE A 240 -18.98 -0.55 -6.21
C ILE A 240 -20.15 0.40 -6.43
N LEU A 241 -19.98 1.70 -6.12
CA LEU A 241 -21.01 2.71 -6.28
C LEU A 241 -21.40 2.89 -7.77
N LYS A 242 -20.41 2.98 -8.66
CA LYS A 242 -20.65 3.07 -10.10
C LYS A 242 -21.39 1.83 -10.64
N GLY A 243 -20.99 0.63 -10.19
CA GLY A 243 -21.67 -0.60 -10.57
C GLY A 243 -23.13 -0.62 -10.13
N ALA A 244 -23.44 -0.22 -8.90
CA ALA A 244 -24.80 -0.12 -8.38
C ALA A 244 -25.63 0.91 -9.18
N LYS A 245 -25.05 2.08 -9.50
CA LYS A 245 -25.69 3.11 -10.33
C LYS A 245 -26.03 2.60 -11.73
N GLN A 246 -25.12 1.86 -12.35
CA GLN A 246 -25.30 1.34 -13.71
C GLN A 246 -26.32 0.19 -13.77
N SER A 247 -26.28 -0.74 -12.80
CA SER A 247 -27.23 -1.86 -12.73
C SER A 247 -28.60 -1.45 -12.16
N ARG A 248 -28.72 -0.25 -11.59
CA ARG A 248 -29.89 0.23 -10.83
C ARG A 248 -30.26 -0.67 -9.66
N GLU A 249 -29.28 -1.41 -9.14
CA GLU A 249 -29.45 -2.25 -7.95
C GLU A 249 -29.30 -1.42 -6.68
N PRO A 250 -30.10 -1.70 -5.63
CA PRO A 250 -29.96 -0.99 -4.37
C PRO A 250 -28.62 -1.33 -3.69
N ILE A 251 -28.02 -0.30 -3.07
CA ILE A 251 -26.87 -0.48 -2.20
C ILE A 251 -27.36 -1.03 -0.88
N THR A 252 -27.25 -2.34 -0.70
CA THR A 252 -27.59 -3.05 0.53
C THR A 252 -26.35 -3.57 1.22
N TYR A 253 -26.45 -3.85 2.52
CA TYR A 253 -25.37 -4.51 3.27
C TYR A 253 -24.88 -5.79 2.56
N ARG A 254 -25.84 -6.62 2.09
CA ARG A 254 -25.53 -7.88 1.41
C ARG A 254 -24.79 -7.66 0.09
N SER A 255 -25.25 -6.72 -0.75
CA SER A 255 -24.62 -6.47 -2.06
C SER A 255 -23.18 -5.93 -1.90
N VAL A 256 -22.97 -5.01 -0.96
CA VAL A 256 -21.63 -4.45 -0.67
C VAL A 256 -20.71 -5.52 -0.09
N SER A 257 -21.18 -6.31 0.89
CA SER A 257 -20.38 -7.36 1.52
C SER A 257 -19.96 -8.45 0.52
N LEU A 258 -20.85 -8.85 -0.39
CA LEU A 258 -20.52 -9.82 -1.44
C LEU A 258 -19.48 -9.27 -2.43
N ARG A 259 -19.62 -8.03 -2.86
CA ARG A 259 -18.64 -7.38 -3.77
C ARG A 259 -17.31 -7.17 -3.08
N LYS A 260 -17.31 -6.71 -1.82
CA LYS A 260 -16.11 -6.59 -1.00
C LYS A 260 -15.36 -7.92 -0.89
N LYS A 261 -16.10 -9.00 -0.55
CA LYS A 261 -15.52 -10.35 -0.49
C LYS A 261 -14.82 -10.72 -1.80
N ALA A 262 -15.52 -10.58 -2.93
CA ALA A 262 -14.97 -10.91 -4.24
C ALA A 262 -13.70 -10.10 -4.58
N ILE A 263 -13.70 -8.78 -4.31
CA ILE A 263 -12.56 -7.91 -4.54
C ILE A 263 -11.35 -8.37 -3.72
N ILE A 264 -11.53 -8.59 -2.41
CA ILE A 264 -10.45 -8.96 -1.52
C ILE A 264 -9.89 -10.36 -1.86
N GLU A 265 -10.76 -11.34 -2.13
CA GLU A 265 -10.33 -12.68 -2.54
C GLU A 265 -9.55 -12.66 -3.87
N GLN A 266 -9.96 -11.82 -4.80
CA GLN A 266 -9.25 -11.62 -6.07
C GLN A 266 -7.89 -10.97 -5.87
N GLU A 267 -7.80 -9.91 -5.09
CA GLU A 267 -6.55 -9.19 -4.82
C GLU A 267 -5.55 -10.01 -4.02
N CYS A 268 -6.04 -10.87 -3.15
CA CYS A 268 -5.20 -11.82 -2.43
C CYS A 268 -4.86 -13.08 -3.25
N HIS A 269 -5.11 -13.07 -4.56
CA HIS A 269 -4.84 -14.19 -5.47
C HIS A 269 -5.40 -15.54 -4.98
N GLY A 270 -6.51 -15.51 -4.23
CA GLY A 270 -7.15 -16.67 -3.62
C GLY A 270 -6.34 -17.32 -2.48
N LEU A 271 -5.33 -16.64 -1.93
CA LEU A 271 -4.59 -17.08 -0.75
C LEU A 271 -5.39 -16.88 0.54
N VAL A 272 -6.37 -15.97 0.51
CA VAL A 272 -7.28 -15.67 1.62
C VAL A 272 -8.71 -15.97 1.20
N GLU A 273 -9.50 -16.54 2.10
CA GLU A 273 -10.92 -16.79 1.93
C GLU A 273 -11.70 -16.16 3.07
N PHE A 274 -12.78 -15.43 2.72
CA PHE A 274 -13.75 -14.99 3.70
C PHE A 274 -14.60 -16.17 4.18
N ILE A 275 -14.57 -16.43 5.47
CA ILE A 275 -15.48 -17.40 6.10
C ILE A 275 -16.78 -16.71 6.43
N ALA A 276 -17.88 -17.20 5.85
CA ALA A 276 -19.22 -16.92 6.32
C ALA A 276 -19.59 -18.03 7.32
N PRO A 277 -19.57 -17.78 8.63
CA PRO A 277 -19.86 -18.81 9.61
C PRO A 277 -21.25 -19.39 9.37
N LYS A 278 -21.35 -20.72 9.27
CA LYS A 278 -22.61 -21.42 9.06
C LYS A 278 -23.23 -21.95 10.36
N HIS A 279 -22.48 -21.89 11.45
CA HIS A 279 -22.84 -22.42 12.75
C HIS A 279 -22.20 -21.59 13.85
N ASP A 280 -22.83 -21.57 15.02
CA ASP A 280 -22.38 -20.95 16.25
C ASP A 280 -22.07 -22.02 17.31
N PHE A 281 -21.79 -21.61 18.55
CA PHE A 281 -21.51 -22.56 19.63
C PHE A 281 -22.67 -23.47 20.02
N SER A 282 -23.91 -23.18 19.61
CA SER A 282 -25.02 -24.07 19.84
C SER A 282 -24.91 -25.39 19.06
N HIS A 283 -24.21 -25.35 17.95
CA HIS A 283 -23.93 -26.49 17.07
C HIS A 283 -22.69 -27.30 17.48
N VAL A 284 -21.91 -26.79 18.44
CA VAL A 284 -20.70 -27.47 18.95
C VAL A 284 -21.09 -28.37 20.13
N GLY A 285 -21.08 -29.68 19.92
CA GLY A 285 -21.35 -30.66 20.97
C GLY A 285 -20.17 -30.80 21.93
N GLY A 286 -20.43 -30.84 23.24
CA GLY A 286 -19.38 -30.97 24.26
C GLY A 286 -18.47 -29.73 24.35
N MET A 287 -17.26 -29.92 24.87
CA MET A 287 -16.21 -28.87 24.98
C MET A 287 -16.65 -27.65 25.82
N GLU A 288 -17.47 -27.82 26.83
CA GLU A 288 -18.13 -26.73 27.60
C GLU A 288 -17.10 -25.72 28.15
N ARG A 289 -15.94 -26.19 28.62
CA ARG A 289 -14.89 -25.31 29.14
C ARG A 289 -14.29 -24.44 28.03
N VAL A 290 -13.98 -25.03 26.85
CA VAL A 290 -13.47 -24.33 25.72
C VAL A 290 -14.48 -23.30 25.21
N LYS A 291 -15.75 -23.67 25.11
CA LYS A 291 -16.81 -22.73 24.71
C LYS A 291 -16.92 -21.55 25.69
N GLN A 292 -16.87 -21.80 27.01
CA GLN A 292 -16.94 -20.73 28.03
C GLN A 292 -15.74 -19.77 27.90
N ASP A 293 -14.52 -20.28 27.69
CA ASP A 293 -13.34 -19.46 27.55
C ASP A 293 -13.40 -18.60 26.26
N LEU A 294 -13.86 -19.20 25.17
CA LEU A 294 -14.05 -18.48 23.90
C LEU A 294 -15.19 -17.47 23.95
N MET A 295 -16.30 -17.76 24.67
CA MET A 295 -17.38 -16.80 24.91
C MET A 295 -16.88 -15.56 25.64
N ARG A 296 -16.03 -15.71 26.67
CA ARG A 296 -15.46 -14.55 27.39
C ARG A 296 -14.64 -13.66 26.44
N VAL A 297 -13.91 -14.27 25.50
CA VAL A 297 -13.16 -13.53 24.48
C VAL A 297 -14.13 -12.84 23.51
N ALA A 298 -15.16 -13.54 23.02
CA ALA A 298 -16.18 -12.96 22.14
C ALA A 298 -16.88 -11.75 22.79
N ASP A 299 -17.25 -11.87 24.09
CA ASP A 299 -17.84 -10.76 24.84
C ASP A 299 -16.87 -9.58 25.04
N ALA A 300 -15.59 -9.85 25.22
CA ALA A 300 -14.57 -8.80 25.29
C ALA A 300 -14.43 -8.07 23.95
N VAL A 301 -14.46 -8.80 22.83
CA VAL A 301 -14.46 -8.24 21.47
C VAL A 301 -15.70 -7.36 21.25
N LYS A 302 -16.90 -7.87 21.51
CA LYS A 302 -18.18 -7.14 21.37
C LYS A 302 -18.20 -5.86 22.22
N ALA A 303 -17.61 -5.93 23.42
CA ALA A 303 -17.51 -4.80 24.35
C ALA A 303 -16.34 -3.83 24.03
N GLY A 304 -15.53 -4.07 23.00
CA GLY A 304 -14.38 -3.24 22.64
C GLY A 304 -13.24 -3.25 23.67
N ARG A 305 -13.19 -4.24 24.56
CA ARG A 305 -12.19 -4.35 25.64
C ARG A 305 -10.89 -4.97 25.12
N ARG A 306 -10.08 -4.18 24.40
CA ARG A 306 -8.83 -4.63 23.74
C ARG A 306 -7.88 -5.42 24.66
N ALA A 307 -7.67 -4.94 25.88
CA ALA A 307 -6.76 -5.58 26.84
C ALA A 307 -7.18 -6.99 27.28
N ALA A 308 -8.44 -7.36 27.09
CA ALA A 308 -8.99 -8.66 27.42
C ALA A 308 -9.08 -9.62 26.21
N VAL A 309 -8.70 -9.16 25.03
CA VAL A 309 -8.69 -9.98 23.80
C VAL A 309 -7.28 -10.48 23.57
N PRO A 310 -7.04 -11.81 23.55
CA PRO A 310 -5.72 -12.34 23.24
C PRO A 310 -5.33 -12.04 21.78
N MET A 311 -4.05 -11.74 21.52
CA MET A 311 -3.53 -11.49 20.17
C MET A 311 -3.57 -12.75 19.31
N GLY A 312 -3.49 -13.94 19.91
CA GLY A 312 -3.58 -15.22 19.22
C GLY A 312 -4.03 -16.34 20.12
N MET A 313 -4.68 -17.34 19.53
CA MET A 313 -5.13 -18.55 20.21
C MET A 313 -4.68 -19.77 19.42
N ILE A 314 -4.14 -20.77 20.10
CA ILE A 314 -3.70 -22.02 19.49
C ILE A 314 -4.63 -23.16 19.93
N PHE A 315 -5.28 -23.78 18.96
CA PHE A 315 -6.11 -24.96 19.18
C PHE A 315 -5.26 -26.22 18.97
N VAL A 316 -5.05 -26.99 20.03
CA VAL A 316 -4.23 -28.21 20.00
C VAL A 316 -5.12 -29.43 20.24
N GLY A 317 -4.85 -30.50 19.52
CA GLY A 317 -5.57 -31.75 19.66
C GLY A 317 -5.43 -32.67 18.45
N PRO A 318 -5.82 -33.96 18.55
CA PRO A 318 -5.75 -34.90 17.44
C PRO A 318 -6.54 -34.47 16.20
N MET A 319 -6.23 -35.07 15.04
CA MET A 319 -7.01 -34.86 13.82
C MET A 319 -8.47 -35.27 14.03
N GLY A 320 -9.43 -34.56 13.43
CA GLY A 320 -10.86 -34.87 13.52
C GLY A 320 -11.56 -34.42 14.79
N THR A 321 -10.89 -33.77 15.75
CA THR A 321 -11.51 -33.32 17.01
C THR A 321 -12.31 -32.01 16.89
N GLY A 322 -12.53 -31.49 15.69
CA GLY A 322 -13.37 -30.32 15.47
C GLY A 322 -12.70 -28.96 15.72
N LYS A 323 -11.38 -28.86 15.76
CA LYS A 323 -10.66 -27.59 16.01
C LYS A 323 -11.09 -26.46 15.05
N THR A 324 -11.10 -26.73 13.75
CA THR A 324 -11.52 -25.76 12.72
C THR A 324 -13.01 -25.41 12.87
N PHE A 325 -13.85 -26.40 13.18
CA PHE A 325 -15.28 -26.20 13.42
C PHE A 325 -15.55 -25.25 14.60
N VAL A 326 -14.81 -25.40 15.70
CA VAL A 326 -14.90 -24.52 16.87
C VAL A 326 -14.39 -23.12 16.54
N ALA A 327 -13.31 -22.99 15.75
CA ALA A 327 -12.81 -21.69 15.33
C ALA A 327 -13.81 -20.92 14.43
N GLU A 328 -14.49 -21.63 13.54
CA GLU A 328 -15.56 -21.05 12.70
C GLU A 328 -16.79 -20.66 13.55
N ALA A 329 -17.19 -21.49 14.55
CA ALA A 329 -18.24 -21.14 15.50
C ALA A 329 -17.89 -19.90 16.33
N PHE A 330 -16.63 -19.76 16.75
CA PHE A 330 -16.14 -18.56 17.42
C PHE A 330 -16.23 -17.32 16.52
N ALA A 331 -15.98 -17.44 15.21
CA ALA A 331 -16.17 -16.36 14.26
C ALA A 331 -17.62 -15.85 14.24
N ALA A 332 -18.60 -16.79 14.22
CA ALA A 332 -20.03 -16.44 14.34
C ALA A 332 -20.33 -15.71 15.64
N GLU A 333 -19.83 -16.24 16.74
CA GLU A 333 -20.12 -15.74 18.09
C GLU A 333 -19.50 -14.36 18.34
N SER A 334 -18.26 -14.16 17.91
CA SER A 334 -17.56 -12.89 18.10
C SER A 334 -18.07 -11.74 17.22
N GLY A 335 -18.73 -12.05 16.10
CA GLY A 335 -19.17 -11.07 15.11
C GLY A 335 -18.03 -10.44 14.30
N LEU A 336 -16.82 -10.99 14.40
CA LEU A 336 -15.66 -10.52 13.65
C LEU A 336 -15.75 -10.98 12.18
N THR A 337 -15.15 -10.17 11.28
CA THR A 337 -14.86 -10.63 9.94
C THR A 337 -13.84 -11.75 10.02
N ALA A 338 -14.18 -12.94 9.55
CA ALA A 338 -13.30 -14.10 9.61
C ALA A 338 -12.65 -14.34 8.24
N LEU A 339 -11.33 -14.46 8.25
CA LEU A 339 -10.49 -14.78 7.10
C LEU A 339 -9.75 -16.08 7.36
N LYS A 340 -9.66 -16.94 6.36
CA LYS A 340 -8.87 -18.18 6.41
C LYS A 340 -7.77 -18.13 5.38
N PHE A 341 -6.53 -18.42 5.79
CA PHE A 341 -5.45 -18.68 4.85
C PHE A 341 -5.64 -20.04 4.19
N LYS A 342 -5.63 -20.07 2.85
CA LYS A 342 -5.63 -21.30 2.05
C LYS A 342 -4.21 -21.74 1.76
N ASN A 343 -3.93 -23.04 1.99
CA ASN A 343 -2.71 -23.72 1.56
C ASN A 343 -1.43 -22.93 1.88
N PHE A 344 -1.25 -22.59 3.15
CA PHE A 344 -0.11 -21.79 3.63
C PHE A 344 1.26 -22.32 3.14
N ARG A 345 1.38 -23.61 2.88
CA ARG A 345 2.65 -24.24 2.50
C ARG A 345 2.88 -24.35 0.99
N GLU A 346 1.88 -24.76 0.21
CA GLU A 346 2.09 -25.11 -1.21
C GLU A 346 2.15 -23.87 -2.12
N LYS A 347 1.44 -22.81 -1.78
CA LYS A 347 1.37 -21.59 -2.59
C LYS A 347 2.37 -20.51 -2.15
N TRP A 348 2.97 -20.64 -0.94
CA TRP A 348 3.94 -19.68 -0.43
C TRP A 348 5.38 -19.99 -0.85
N VAL A 349 5.68 -21.22 -1.25
CA VAL A 349 6.92 -21.58 -1.93
C VAL A 349 6.83 -21.08 -3.38
N GLY A 350 7.14 -19.78 -3.58
CA GLY A 350 7.07 -19.12 -4.90
C GLY A 350 6.12 -17.93 -4.97
N SER A 351 5.28 -17.65 -3.95
CA SER A 351 4.58 -16.38 -3.87
C SER A 351 5.53 -15.31 -3.34
N THR A 352 5.57 -14.19 -4.03
CA THR A 352 6.45 -13.07 -3.69
C THR A 352 6.15 -12.55 -2.28
N GLU A 353 7.18 -12.09 -1.56
CA GLU A 353 7.02 -11.39 -0.27
C GLU A 353 5.98 -10.24 -0.37
N GLY A 354 5.78 -9.68 -1.58
CA GLY A 354 4.78 -8.67 -1.88
C GLY A 354 3.33 -9.12 -1.68
N ASN A 355 2.98 -10.36 -2.07
CA ASN A 355 1.63 -10.88 -1.82
C ASN A 355 1.31 -10.98 -0.32
N LEU A 356 2.30 -11.35 0.48
CA LEU A 356 2.16 -11.39 1.94
C LEU A 356 1.99 -9.99 2.52
N GLU A 357 2.81 -9.05 2.08
CA GLU A 357 2.74 -7.66 2.51
C GLU A 357 1.36 -7.07 2.21
N LYS A 358 0.84 -7.29 1.00
CA LYS A 358 -0.51 -6.87 0.60
C LYS A 358 -1.61 -7.46 1.48
N ILE A 359 -1.52 -8.75 1.82
CA ILE A 359 -2.49 -9.39 2.70
C ILE A 359 -2.45 -8.79 4.11
N LEU A 360 -1.27 -8.53 4.65
CA LEU A 360 -1.11 -7.93 5.98
C LEU A 360 -1.64 -6.49 6.01
N ASP A 361 -1.32 -5.68 5.00
CA ASP A 361 -1.84 -4.31 4.88
C ASP A 361 -3.38 -4.31 4.78
N LEU A 362 -3.94 -5.29 4.07
CA LEU A 362 -5.39 -5.47 3.98
C LEU A 362 -6.02 -5.88 5.32
N VAL A 363 -5.40 -6.81 6.05
CA VAL A 363 -5.85 -7.24 7.38
C VAL A 363 -5.86 -6.05 8.34
N ASP A 364 -4.81 -5.22 8.33
CA ASP A 364 -4.73 -3.99 9.11
C ASP A 364 -5.84 -3.00 8.74
N ALA A 365 -6.12 -2.86 7.44
CA ALA A 365 -7.18 -1.97 6.93
C ALA A 365 -8.59 -2.45 7.26
N LEU A 366 -8.79 -3.76 7.40
CA LEU A 366 -10.07 -4.35 7.84
C LEU A 366 -10.36 -4.07 9.32
N GLY A 367 -9.32 -3.82 10.10
CA GLY A 367 -9.41 -3.60 11.54
C GLY A 367 -9.52 -4.91 12.32
N TYR A 368 -10.55 -5.04 13.16
CA TYR A 368 -10.71 -6.28 13.94
C TYR A 368 -11.14 -7.44 13.05
N VAL A 369 -10.22 -8.34 12.80
CA VAL A 369 -10.40 -9.53 11.96
C VAL A 369 -10.01 -10.77 12.75
N LEU A 370 -10.74 -11.84 12.58
CA LEU A 370 -10.33 -13.16 13.02
C LEU A 370 -9.59 -13.86 11.88
N LEU A 371 -8.29 -14.03 12.01
CA LEU A 371 -7.47 -14.75 11.04
C LEU A 371 -7.32 -16.21 11.47
N ILE A 372 -7.81 -17.12 10.64
CA ILE A 372 -7.73 -18.58 10.88
C ILE A 372 -6.61 -19.16 10.02
N ILE A 373 -5.61 -19.74 10.69
CA ILE A 373 -4.51 -20.47 10.05
C ILE A 373 -4.68 -21.94 10.41
N ASP A 374 -5.04 -22.75 9.41
CA ASP A 374 -5.19 -24.20 9.59
C ASP A 374 -3.81 -24.88 9.44
N GLU A 375 -3.63 -26.04 10.13
CA GLU A 375 -2.37 -26.80 10.10
C GLU A 375 -1.12 -25.96 10.45
N ALA A 376 -1.26 -25.07 11.44
CA ALA A 376 -0.18 -24.14 11.82
C ALA A 376 1.11 -24.85 12.26
N ASP A 377 1.03 -26.05 12.82
CA ASP A 377 2.16 -26.91 13.20
C ASP A 377 3.04 -27.26 11.99
N ARG A 378 2.43 -27.55 10.84
CA ARG A 378 3.14 -27.80 9.58
C ARG A 378 3.67 -26.53 8.93
N SER A 379 2.96 -25.41 9.15
CA SER A 379 3.29 -24.13 8.57
C SER A 379 4.39 -23.41 9.34
N LEU A 380 4.52 -23.67 10.65
CA LEU A 380 5.42 -23.00 11.57
C LEU A 380 6.68 -23.81 11.91
N SER A 381 6.73 -25.09 11.54
CA SER A 381 7.93 -25.90 11.71
C SER A 381 9.03 -25.41 10.75
N SER A 382 10.06 -24.81 11.30
CA SER A 382 11.26 -24.33 10.62
C SER A 382 12.03 -25.49 9.98
N GLY A 383 11.67 -25.87 8.76
CA GLY A 383 12.56 -26.61 7.87
C GLY A 383 13.47 -25.62 7.16
N GLU A 384 14.74 -25.92 7.04
CA GLU A 384 15.81 -25.13 6.40
C GLU A 384 15.51 -24.69 4.95
N SER A 385 14.38 -25.10 4.37
CA SER A 385 13.98 -24.81 2.99
C SER A 385 13.04 -23.63 2.80
N ASP A 386 12.54 -22.97 3.86
CA ASP A 386 11.46 -21.96 3.77
C ASP A 386 11.94 -20.49 3.84
N GLY A 387 13.24 -20.22 3.69
CA GLY A 387 13.79 -18.86 3.63
C GLY A 387 13.38 -17.91 4.78
N GLY A 388 12.79 -18.42 5.87
CA GLY A 388 12.35 -17.62 7.01
C GLY A 388 11.02 -16.87 6.81
N THR A 389 10.27 -17.17 5.76
CA THR A 389 8.99 -16.47 5.44
C THR A 389 7.94 -16.68 6.54
N SER A 390 7.79 -17.90 7.05
CA SER A 390 6.86 -18.21 8.15
C SER A 390 7.17 -17.43 9.43
N SER A 391 8.44 -17.30 9.77
CA SER A 391 8.89 -16.54 10.96
C SER A 391 8.60 -15.04 10.82
N ARG A 392 8.71 -14.49 9.61
CA ARG A 392 8.42 -13.07 9.32
C ARG A 392 6.93 -12.76 9.36
N VAL A 393 6.08 -13.67 8.85
CA VAL A 393 4.61 -13.55 8.96
C VAL A 393 4.21 -13.43 10.42
N ILE A 394 4.70 -14.33 11.26
CA ILE A 394 4.39 -14.34 12.70
C ILE A 394 4.92 -13.09 13.40
N ALA A 395 6.14 -12.65 13.05
CA ALA A 395 6.72 -11.44 13.64
C ALA A 395 5.91 -10.17 13.31
N ARG A 396 5.28 -10.13 12.14
CA ARG A 396 4.47 -8.98 11.72
C ARG A 396 3.01 -9.05 12.19
N LEU A 397 2.52 -10.25 12.53
CA LEU A 397 1.20 -10.47 13.16
C LEU A 397 1.23 -10.24 14.69
N LYS A 398 2.40 -10.05 15.31
CA LYS A 398 2.60 -9.65 16.71
C LYS A 398 2.61 -8.15 16.86
#